data_db5abce7296090a1862107bdccd9d91d
#
_entry.id   db5abce7296090a1862107bdccd9d91d
#
_cell.length_a   1.000
_cell.length_b   1.000
_cell.length_c   1.000
_cell.angle_alpha   90.00
_cell.angle_beta   90.00
_cell.angle_gamma   90.00
#
_symmetry.space_group_name_H-M   'P 1'
#
loop_
_entity.id
_entity.type
_entity.pdbx_description
1 polymer ?
#
loop_
_entity_poly.entity_id
_entity_poly.type
_entity_poly.pdbx_seq_one_letter_code
_entity_poly.pdbx_strand_id
1 'polypeptide(L)'
;MLILKYGGNTLITCYLRYVVDPFKLKEFETYGKMWIPLVEKFGGNHHGYFMPHEGANNIALALFSFPSLSAYETYRSKAAGDAECQAAMQYYKETKCFISYERSFMRPVFE
;
A
#
# COMPACT_ATOMS: atom_id res chain seq x y z
N MET A 1 7.04 9.28 16.05
CA MET A 1 6.45 10.15 15.01
C MET A 1 7.08 9.84 13.66
N LEU A 2 6.23 9.80 12.66
CA LEU A 2 6.68 9.46 11.30
C LEU A 2 7.74 10.42 10.78
N ILE A 3 7.52 11.72 10.94
CA ILE A 3 8.43 12.74 10.44
C ILE A 3 9.83 12.61 11.03
N LEU A 4 9.96 12.17 12.28
CA LEU A 4 11.25 11.99 12.92
C LEU A 4 11.98 10.77 12.39
N LYS A 5 11.24 9.75 11.93
CA LYS A 5 11.83 8.52 11.40
C LYS A 5 12.58 8.76 10.08
N TYR A 6 12.05 9.63 9.24
CA TYR A 6 12.59 9.80 7.89
C TYR A 6 13.27 11.13 7.63
N GLY A 7 13.15 12.10 8.54
CA GLY A 7 13.55 13.47 8.27
C GLY A 7 12.49 14.16 7.40
N GLY A 8 12.64 15.45 7.15
CA GLY A 8 11.52 16.28 6.79
C GLY A 8 11.07 16.28 5.35
N ASN A 9 11.87 16.87 4.49
CA ASN A 9 11.38 17.41 3.23
C ASN A 9 11.47 16.49 2.02
N THR A 10 12.03 15.27 2.16
CA THR A 10 12.11 14.30 1.07
C THR A 10 11.07 13.21 1.18
N LEU A 11 10.37 13.12 2.30
CA LEU A 11 9.38 12.09 2.55
C LEU A 11 8.26 12.16 1.52
N ILE A 12 7.94 11.02 0.93
CA ILE A 12 6.77 10.89 0.05
C ILE A 12 5.81 9.85 0.61
N THR A 13 4.53 10.06 0.34
CA THR A 13 3.49 9.12 0.73
C THR A 13 2.77 8.62 -0.52
N CYS A 14 2.74 7.32 -0.67
CA CYS A 14 1.99 6.68 -1.73
C CYS A 14 0.54 6.54 -1.26
N TYR A 15 -0.37 7.02 -2.08
CA TYR A 15 -1.81 6.92 -1.90
C TYR A 15 -2.33 5.95 -2.95
N LEU A 16 -2.99 4.90 -2.50
CA LEU A 16 -3.65 3.94 -3.38
C LEU A 16 -5.14 3.94 -3.09
N ARG A 17 -5.94 4.17 -4.12
CA ARG A 17 -7.39 4.07 -4.02
C ARG A 17 -7.83 2.88 -4.87
N TYR A 18 -8.43 1.89 -4.21
CA TYR A 18 -8.86 0.65 -4.86
C TYR A 18 -10.36 0.64 -5.07
N VAL A 19 -10.76 0.17 -6.25
CA VAL A 19 -12.14 -0.28 -6.47
C VAL A 19 -12.12 -1.77 -6.22
N VAL A 20 -12.65 -2.18 -5.07
CA VAL A 20 -12.65 -3.56 -4.60
C VAL A 20 -13.90 -4.27 -5.11
N ASP A 21 -13.80 -5.58 -5.36
CA ASP A 21 -14.98 -6.39 -5.62
C ASP A 21 -15.78 -6.47 -4.31
N PRO A 22 -17.01 -5.95 -4.26
CA PRO A 22 -17.77 -5.90 -3.01
C PRO A 22 -18.10 -7.28 -2.43
N PHE A 23 -17.99 -8.33 -3.23
CA PHE A 23 -18.17 -9.71 -2.78
C PHE A 23 -16.88 -10.33 -2.24
N LYS A 24 -15.77 -9.61 -2.31
CA LYS A 24 -14.44 -10.11 -1.94
C LYS A 24 -13.72 -9.20 -0.96
N LEU A 25 -14.45 -8.55 -0.07
CA LEU A 25 -13.86 -7.64 0.91
C LEU A 25 -12.91 -8.37 1.86
N LYS A 26 -13.24 -9.60 2.25
CA LYS A 26 -12.36 -10.40 3.12
C LYS A 26 -11.04 -10.74 2.44
N GLU A 27 -11.11 -11.13 1.18
CA GLU A 27 -9.94 -11.44 0.38
C GLU A 27 -9.07 -10.20 0.22
N PHE A 28 -9.68 -9.04 -0.01
CA PHE A 28 -8.94 -7.81 -0.12
C PHE A 28 -8.26 -7.44 1.20
N GLU A 29 -8.94 -7.63 2.31
CA GLU A 29 -8.34 -7.37 3.63
C GLU A 29 -7.12 -8.27 3.87
N THR A 30 -7.21 -9.55 3.50
CA THR A 30 -6.08 -10.49 3.57
C THR A 30 -4.94 -10.01 2.68
N TYR A 31 -5.24 -9.59 1.47
CA TYR A 31 -4.26 -9.02 0.54
C TYR A 31 -3.52 -7.83 1.17
N GLY A 32 -4.26 -6.91 1.79
CA GLY A 32 -3.67 -5.76 2.47
C GLY A 32 -2.76 -6.16 3.61
N LYS A 33 -3.18 -7.14 4.42
CA LYS A 33 -2.37 -7.65 5.53
C LYS A 33 -1.06 -8.28 5.05
N MET A 34 -1.04 -8.83 3.85
CA MET A 34 0.18 -9.38 3.28
C MET A 34 1.19 -8.28 2.95
N TRP A 35 0.71 -7.15 2.42
CA TRP A 35 1.60 -6.08 1.96
C TRP A 35 2.15 -5.20 3.08
N ILE A 36 1.45 -5.05 4.19
CA ILE A 36 1.90 -4.17 5.27
C ILE A 36 3.32 -4.50 5.74
N PRO A 37 3.63 -5.75 6.13
CA PRO A 37 5.00 -6.08 6.56
C PRO A 37 6.00 -6.03 5.41
N LEU A 38 5.57 -6.21 4.17
CA LEU A 38 6.48 -6.19 3.02
C LEU A 38 6.97 -4.79 2.72
N VAL A 39 6.11 -3.79 2.81
CA VAL A 39 6.52 -2.38 2.69
C VAL A 39 7.54 -2.04 3.77
N GLU A 40 7.29 -2.47 5.01
CA GLU A 40 8.22 -2.25 6.13
C GLU A 40 9.57 -2.95 5.90
N LYS A 41 9.54 -4.15 5.36
CA LYS A 41 10.74 -4.93 5.05
C LYS A 41 11.69 -4.17 4.11
N PHE A 42 11.15 -3.41 3.19
CA PHE A 42 11.94 -2.67 2.20
C PHE A 42 12.15 -1.19 2.54
N GLY A 43 11.96 -0.83 3.80
CA GLY A 43 12.32 0.50 4.29
C GLY A 43 11.20 1.54 4.28
N GLY A 44 9.98 1.12 3.96
CA GLY A 44 8.83 1.99 4.03
C GLY A 44 8.17 1.99 5.40
N ASN A 45 7.16 2.82 5.54
CA ASN A 45 6.31 2.85 6.72
C ASN A 45 4.86 2.79 6.25
N HIS A 46 4.18 1.69 6.55
CA HIS A 46 2.80 1.51 6.13
C HIS A 46 1.85 2.12 7.15
N HIS A 47 0.96 2.99 6.70
CA HIS A 47 -0.02 3.66 7.56
C HIS A 47 -1.32 2.88 7.66
N GLY A 48 -1.42 1.79 6.92
CA GLY A 48 -2.56 0.88 6.96
C GLY A 48 -3.42 0.90 5.73
N TYR A 49 -4.30 -0.07 5.69
CA TYR A 49 -5.40 -0.12 4.73
C TYR A 49 -6.66 0.38 5.42
N PHE A 50 -7.51 1.04 4.66
CA PHE A 50 -8.76 1.60 5.17
C PHE A 50 -9.89 0.99 4.37
N MET A 51 -10.68 0.16 5.06
CA MET A 51 -11.76 -0.60 4.44
C MET A 51 -13.08 0.18 4.45
N PRO A 52 -14.01 -0.14 3.53
CA PRO A 52 -15.34 0.50 3.58
C PRO A 52 -16.01 0.25 4.93
N HIS A 53 -16.63 1.29 5.47
CA HIS A 53 -17.44 1.21 6.68
C HIS A 53 -18.83 1.76 6.42
N GLU A 54 -18.93 3.04 6.08
CA GLU A 54 -20.18 3.65 5.60
C GLU A 54 -19.87 4.46 4.36
N GLY A 55 -20.84 4.56 3.45
CA GLY A 55 -20.68 5.21 2.16
C GLY A 55 -20.48 4.18 1.07
N ALA A 56 -19.56 4.40 0.16
CA ALA A 56 -19.27 3.44 -0.89
C ALA A 56 -18.85 2.09 -0.27
N ASN A 57 -19.42 1.01 -0.77
CA ASN A 57 -19.19 -0.31 -0.20
C ASN A 57 -17.99 -1.04 -0.80
N ASN A 58 -17.29 -0.41 -1.75
CA ASN A 58 -16.25 -1.05 -2.53
C ASN A 58 -15.01 -0.17 -2.74
N ILE A 59 -14.88 0.92 -1.98
CA ILE A 59 -13.70 1.77 -2.07
C ILE A 59 -12.84 1.55 -0.85
N ALA A 60 -11.58 1.25 -1.08
CA ALA A 60 -10.59 1.07 -0.01
C ALA A 60 -9.36 1.90 -0.33
N LEU A 61 -8.62 2.27 0.71
CA LEU A 61 -7.41 3.06 0.58
C LEU A 61 -6.23 2.33 1.21
N ALA A 62 -5.05 2.57 0.67
CA ALA A 62 -3.79 2.22 1.33
C ALA A 62 -2.87 3.42 1.30
N LEU A 63 -2.18 3.66 2.39
CA LEU A 63 -1.23 4.75 2.53
C LEU A 63 0.07 4.21 3.09
N PHE A 64 1.18 4.53 2.46
CA PHE A 64 2.49 4.20 3.01
C PHE A 64 3.53 5.20 2.52
N SER A 65 4.57 5.39 3.33
CA SER A 65 5.60 6.40 3.05
C SER A 65 6.96 5.78 2.91
N PHE A 66 7.79 6.44 2.10
CA PHE A 66 9.20 6.14 1.93
C PHE A 66 10.01 7.42 2.13
N PRO A 67 11.31 7.30 2.46
CA PRO A 67 12.15 8.49 2.66
C PRO A 67 12.24 9.38 1.42
N SER A 68 12.07 8.79 0.23
CA SER A 68 12.16 9.51 -1.03
C SER A 68 11.48 8.71 -2.13
N LEU A 69 11.24 9.33 -3.27
CA LEU A 69 10.74 8.63 -4.45
C LEU A 69 11.76 7.58 -4.92
N SER A 70 13.04 7.89 -4.82
CA SER A 70 14.11 6.96 -5.17
C SER A 70 14.06 5.68 -4.29
N ALA A 71 13.80 5.84 -3.00
CA ALA A 71 13.66 4.70 -2.09
C ALA A 71 12.44 3.84 -2.47
N TYR A 72 11.35 4.48 -2.88
CA TYR A 72 10.17 3.77 -3.37
C TYR A 72 10.49 2.96 -4.63
N GLU A 73 11.23 3.55 -5.58
CA GLU A 73 11.63 2.84 -6.79
C GLU A 73 12.50 1.63 -6.49
N THR A 74 13.41 1.76 -5.54
CA THR A 74 14.23 0.64 -5.07
C THR A 74 13.36 -0.48 -4.49
N TYR A 75 12.37 -0.13 -3.69
CA TYR A 75 11.38 -1.09 -3.18
C TYR A 75 10.70 -1.83 -4.32
N ARG A 76 10.21 -1.10 -5.34
CA ARG A 76 9.52 -1.72 -6.48
C ARG A 76 10.43 -2.71 -7.22
N SER A 77 11.68 -2.35 -7.40
CA SER A 77 12.64 -3.23 -8.07
C SER A 77 12.91 -4.50 -7.26
N LYS A 78 13.11 -4.36 -5.97
CA LYS A 78 13.38 -5.51 -5.09
C LYS A 78 12.15 -6.40 -4.90
N ALA A 79 10.97 -5.80 -4.81
CA ALA A 79 9.72 -6.54 -4.64
C ALA A 79 9.47 -7.53 -5.79
N ALA A 80 9.86 -7.15 -6.99
CA ALA A 80 9.65 -8.02 -8.16
C ALA A 80 10.36 -9.37 -8.04
N GLY A 81 11.48 -9.43 -7.31
CA GLY A 81 12.24 -10.67 -7.10
C GLY A 81 12.03 -11.30 -5.72
N ASP A 82 11.21 -10.72 -4.87
CA ASP A 82 11.01 -11.20 -3.51
C ASP A 82 9.90 -12.24 -3.45
N ALA A 83 10.19 -13.38 -2.80
CA ALA A 83 9.24 -14.49 -2.76
C ALA A 83 7.94 -14.15 -2.04
N GLU A 84 7.99 -13.38 -0.97
CA GLU A 84 6.80 -12.99 -0.23
C GLU A 84 5.95 -11.99 -1.02
N CYS A 85 6.60 -11.06 -1.73
CA CYS A 85 5.87 -10.14 -2.62
C CYS A 85 5.23 -10.90 -3.77
N GLN A 86 5.92 -11.89 -4.34
CA GLN A 86 5.36 -12.73 -5.39
C GLN A 86 4.15 -13.51 -4.89
N ALA A 87 4.19 -14.00 -3.64
CA ALA A 87 3.05 -14.68 -3.03
C ALA A 87 1.84 -13.75 -2.89
N ALA A 88 2.06 -12.50 -2.50
CA ALA A 88 0.97 -11.51 -2.42
C ALA A 88 0.38 -11.23 -3.80
N MET A 89 1.23 -11.08 -4.82
CA MET A 89 0.77 -10.90 -6.20
C MET A 89 -0.01 -12.11 -6.71
N GLN A 90 0.44 -13.32 -6.36
CA GLN A 90 -0.25 -14.55 -6.75
C GLN A 90 -1.61 -14.65 -6.07
N TYR A 91 -1.71 -14.25 -4.81
CA TYR A 91 -2.98 -14.21 -4.10
C TYR A 91 -3.99 -13.30 -4.82
N TYR A 92 -3.55 -12.13 -5.26
CA TYR A 92 -4.39 -11.25 -6.08
C TYR A 92 -4.83 -11.94 -7.39
N LYS A 93 -3.90 -12.59 -8.08
CA LYS A 93 -4.23 -13.28 -9.35
C LYS A 93 -5.28 -14.34 -9.15
N GLU A 94 -5.25 -15.03 -8.02
CA GLU A 94 -6.21 -16.09 -7.70
C GLU A 94 -7.56 -15.54 -7.27
N THR A 95 -7.56 -14.49 -6.47
CA THR A 95 -8.80 -13.96 -5.90
C THR A 95 -9.48 -12.91 -6.75
N LYS A 96 -8.71 -12.13 -7.52
CA LYS A 96 -9.23 -10.97 -8.25
C LYS A 96 -10.00 -10.03 -7.34
N CYS A 97 -9.48 -9.79 -6.14
CA CYS A 97 -10.22 -9.11 -5.08
C CYS A 97 -10.42 -7.61 -5.31
N PHE A 98 -9.70 -6.99 -6.23
CA PHE A 98 -10.02 -5.63 -6.63
C PHE A 98 -10.06 -5.53 -8.16
N ILE A 99 -10.83 -4.55 -8.64
CA ILE A 99 -11.13 -4.37 -10.07
C ILE A 99 -10.11 -3.43 -10.69
N SER A 100 -9.80 -2.34 -9.99
CA SER A 100 -8.88 -1.31 -10.46
C SER A 100 -8.33 -0.54 -9.28
N TYR A 101 -7.32 0.26 -9.55
CA TYR A 101 -6.77 1.14 -8.52
C TYR A 101 -6.15 2.37 -9.20
N GLU A 102 -6.00 3.42 -8.42
CA GLU A 102 -5.19 4.57 -8.83
C GLU A 102 -4.11 4.80 -7.78
N ARG A 103 -2.94 5.22 -8.24
CA ARG A 103 -1.78 5.46 -7.39
C ARG A 103 -1.33 6.90 -7.56
N SER A 104 -1.14 7.59 -6.45
CA SER A 104 -0.63 8.95 -6.45
C SER A 104 0.45 9.09 -5.39
N PHE A 105 1.37 10.00 -5.61
CA PHE A 105 2.43 10.30 -4.65
C PHE A 105 2.21 11.70 -4.12
N MET A 106 2.24 11.82 -2.80
CA MET A 106 1.92 13.04 -2.10
C MET A 106 3.03 13.40 -1.14
N ARG A 107 3.18 14.68 -0.89
CA ARG A 107 4.08 15.17 0.15
C ARG A 107 3.26 15.36 1.42
N PRO A 108 3.56 14.61 2.50
CA PRO A 108 2.77 14.75 3.72
C PRO A 108 3.05 16.10 4.40
N VAL A 109 2.03 16.63 5.06
CA VAL A 109 2.12 17.84 5.86
C VAL A 109 1.63 17.48 7.25
N PHE A 110 2.51 17.57 8.25
CA PHE A 110 2.18 17.20 9.63
C PHE A 110 1.99 18.42 10.52
N GLU A 111 2.49 19.56 10.08
CA GLU A 111 2.40 20.82 10.85
C GLU A 111 2.04 21.99 9.95
#